data_e7dac7056b245eae484d0184ee1d1240
#
_entry.id   e7dac7056b245eae484d0184ee1d1240
#
_cell.length_a   1.000
_cell.length_b   1.000
_cell.length_c   1.000
_cell.angle_alpha   90.00
_cell.angle_beta   90.00
_cell.angle_gamma   90.00
#
_symmetry.space_group_name_H-M   'P 1'
#
loop_
_entity.id
_entity.type
_entity.pdbx_description
1 polymer ?
#
loop_
_entity_poly.entity_id
_entity_poly.type
_entity_poly.pdbx_seq_one_letter_code
_entity_poly.pdbx_strand_id
1 'polypeptide(L)'
;AKRLKSAQETAAMLTTFNEVDMSKVINFRKENQDEFKNKFATKLGFMSFFVKASIKSLKLYPAVNAEIENNDIIYKNYYNISFAVGTEKGLVVPVLKNADEMSFADIESNIKILSDKANSGSLSIDDLQGGTFTISNGGVYGSMLSTPILNPPQSGVLGMHNIVDRPIAVNGSIQIKPVMYLALSYDHRIIDGKEAVSFLREIKDNLEEPEKLFLDN
;
A
#
# COMPACT_ATOMS: atom_id res chain seq x y z
N ALA A 1 3.96 -7.27 20.25
CA ALA A 1 2.87 -6.76 21.10
C ALA A 1 3.13 -5.34 21.60
N LYS A 2 4.28 -5.05 22.26
CA LYS A 2 4.57 -3.70 22.82
C LYS A 2 4.54 -2.57 21.79
N ARG A 3 5.13 -2.73 20.59
CA ARG A 3 5.13 -1.71 19.53
C ARG A 3 3.72 -1.39 19.03
N LEU A 4 2.87 -2.41 18.82
CA LEU A 4 1.49 -2.22 18.38
C LEU A 4 0.65 -1.51 19.44
N LYS A 5 0.81 -1.89 20.71
CA LYS A 5 0.11 -1.23 21.81
C LYS A 5 0.54 0.21 21.95
N SER A 6 1.85 0.49 21.87
CA SER A 6 2.38 1.86 21.90
C SER A 6 1.83 2.72 20.75
N ALA A 7 1.69 2.18 19.55
CA ALA A 7 1.09 2.90 18.42
C ALA A 7 -0.33 3.37 18.71
N GLN A 8 -1.16 2.50 19.31
CA GLN A 8 -2.53 2.85 19.67
C GLN A 8 -2.63 3.85 20.84
N GLU A 9 -1.65 3.86 21.73
CA GLU A 9 -1.62 4.77 22.90
C GLU A 9 -1.10 6.16 22.54
N THR A 10 -0.21 6.28 21.55
CA THR A 10 0.45 7.54 21.21
C THR A 10 -0.20 8.29 20.06
N ALA A 11 -0.79 7.60 19.08
CA ALA A 11 -1.41 8.22 17.92
C ALA A 11 -2.90 8.50 18.15
N ALA A 12 -3.39 9.62 17.62
CA ALA A 12 -4.82 9.86 17.45
C ALA A 12 -5.30 9.14 16.18
N MET A 13 -5.44 7.82 16.29
CA MET A 13 -5.64 6.95 15.14
C MET A 13 -7.07 6.94 14.66
N LEU A 14 -7.29 7.28 13.39
CA LEU A 14 -8.54 7.13 12.65
C LEU A 14 -8.34 6.25 11.44
N THR A 15 -9.45 5.70 10.92
CA THR A 15 -9.45 4.96 9.65
C THR A 15 -10.55 5.51 8.74
N THR A 16 -10.19 5.80 7.50
CA THR A 16 -11.13 6.09 6.42
C THR A 16 -11.10 4.97 5.39
N PHE A 17 -12.22 4.72 4.74
CA PHE A 17 -12.40 3.61 3.80
C PHE A 17 -12.84 4.13 2.43
N ASN A 18 -12.50 3.37 1.40
CA ASN A 18 -13.04 3.53 0.06
C ASN A 18 -13.11 2.17 -0.63
N GLU A 19 -13.89 2.09 -1.71
CA GLU A 19 -13.95 0.92 -2.58
C GLU A 19 -13.30 1.21 -3.92
N VAL A 20 -12.68 0.20 -4.54
CA VAL A 20 -12.00 0.31 -5.82
C VAL A 20 -12.53 -0.76 -6.77
N ASP A 21 -12.93 -0.35 -7.96
CA ASP A 21 -13.16 -1.25 -9.09
C ASP A 21 -11.80 -1.72 -9.65
N MET A 22 -11.48 -2.97 -9.41
CA MET A 22 -10.21 -3.57 -9.83
C MET A 22 -10.20 -4.07 -11.29
N SER A 23 -11.29 -3.89 -12.03
CA SER A 23 -11.44 -4.44 -13.40
C SER A 23 -10.29 -4.06 -14.30
N LYS A 24 -9.90 -2.78 -14.34
CA LYS A 24 -8.83 -2.31 -15.24
C LYS A 24 -7.44 -2.85 -14.85
N VAL A 25 -7.12 -2.87 -13.55
CA VAL A 25 -5.85 -3.47 -13.09
C VAL A 25 -5.79 -4.96 -13.40
N ILE A 26 -6.89 -5.70 -13.18
CA ILE A 26 -6.98 -7.13 -13.50
C ILE A 26 -6.78 -7.37 -14.99
N ASN A 27 -7.49 -6.60 -15.84
CA ASN A 27 -7.38 -6.73 -17.29
C ASN A 27 -5.98 -6.36 -17.79
N PHE A 28 -5.42 -5.23 -17.32
CA PHE A 28 -4.07 -4.81 -17.67
C PHE A 28 -3.03 -5.89 -17.33
N ARG A 29 -3.12 -6.47 -16.15
CA ARG A 29 -2.25 -7.58 -15.74
C ARG A 29 -2.41 -8.80 -16.65
N LYS A 30 -3.65 -9.18 -16.96
CA LYS A 30 -3.94 -10.34 -17.82
C LYS A 30 -3.38 -10.15 -19.22
N GLU A 31 -3.51 -8.98 -19.79
CA GLU A 31 -3.04 -8.66 -21.15
C GLU A 31 -1.52 -8.59 -21.25
N ASN A 32 -0.84 -8.14 -20.22
CA ASN A 32 0.61 -7.89 -20.23
C ASN A 32 1.44 -8.94 -19.49
N GLN A 33 0.82 -9.93 -18.82
CA GLN A 33 1.52 -10.84 -17.92
C GLN A 33 2.60 -11.68 -18.61
N ASP A 34 2.33 -12.22 -19.80
CA ASP A 34 3.26 -13.09 -20.52
C ASP A 34 4.47 -12.30 -21.05
N GLU A 35 4.22 -11.13 -21.64
CA GLU A 35 5.29 -10.23 -22.09
C GLU A 35 6.16 -9.78 -20.92
N PHE A 36 5.53 -9.34 -19.83
CA PHE A 36 6.22 -8.90 -18.62
C PHE A 36 7.09 -10.01 -18.03
N LYS A 37 6.56 -11.24 -17.93
CA LYS A 37 7.30 -12.39 -17.42
C LYS A 37 8.49 -12.75 -18.33
N ASN A 38 8.30 -12.71 -19.65
CA ASN A 38 9.36 -13.01 -20.61
C ASN A 38 10.48 -11.97 -20.56
N LYS A 39 10.12 -10.68 -20.39
CA LYS A 39 11.08 -9.58 -20.37
C LYS A 39 11.83 -9.43 -19.05
N PHE A 40 11.16 -9.64 -17.92
CA PHE A 40 11.68 -9.32 -16.59
C PHE A 40 11.89 -10.55 -15.68
N ALA A 41 11.58 -11.76 -16.14
CA ALA A 41 11.66 -12.99 -15.36
C ALA A 41 10.88 -12.98 -14.03
N THR A 42 9.92 -12.08 -13.90
CA THR A 42 9.04 -11.94 -12.72
C THR A 42 7.59 -11.77 -13.15
N LYS A 43 6.64 -12.04 -12.25
CA LYS A 43 5.21 -11.84 -12.51
C LYS A 43 4.80 -10.42 -12.18
N LEU A 44 3.93 -9.83 -13.00
CA LEU A 44 3.27 -8.56 -12.68
C LEU A 44 2.19 -8.82 -11.61
N GLY A 45 2.47 -8.47 -10.37
CA GLY A 45 1.55 -8.59 -9.24
C GLY A 45 0.63 -7.38 -9.10
N PHE A 46 -0.22 -7.38 -8.07
CA PHE A 46 -1.00 -6.20 -7.70
C PHE A 46 -0.17 -5.18 -6.92
N MET A 47 0.82 -5.66 -6.16
CA MET A 47 1.56 -4.81 -5.23
C MET A 47 2.27 -3.65 -5.91
N SER A 48 2.84 -3.85 -7.10
CA SER A 48 3.49 -2.76 -7.84
C SER A 48 2.53 -1.62 -8.19
N PHE A 49 1.27 -1.92 -8.53
CA PHE A 49 0.26 -0.89 -8.76
C PHE A 49 -0.06 -0.12 -7.48
N PHE A 50 -0.22 -0.80 -6.35
CA PHE A 50 -0.47 -0.16 -5.06
C PHE A 50 0.72 0.67 -4.57
N VAL A 51 1.95 0.18 -4.75
CA VAL A 51 3.16 0.93 -4.43
C VAL A 51 3.25 2.21 -5.27
N LYS A 52 3.08 2.11 -6.60
CA LYS A 52 3.12 3.28 -7.50
C LYS A 52 1.99 4.28 -7.20
N ALA A 53 0.76 3.80 -7.02
CA ALA A 53 -0.38 4.66 -6.66
C ALA A 53 -0.16 5.36 -5.31
N SER A 54 0.39 4.64 -4.32
CA SER A 54 0.71 5.22 -3.01
C SER A 54 1.79 6.28 -3.12
N ILE A 55 2.87 6.04 -3.85
CA ILE A 55 3.96 7.02 -4.04
C ILE A 55 3.43 8.29 -4.73
N LYS A 56 2.65 8.15 -5.78
CA LYS A 56 2.03 9.29 -6.47
C LYS A 56 1.16 10.11 -5.50
N SER A 57 0.36 9.43 -4.68
CA SER A 57 -0.47 10.09 -3.68
C SER A 57 0.36 10.70 -2.53
N LEU A 58 1.45 10.07 -2.07
CA LEU A 58 2.34 10.62 -1.05
C LEU A 58 3.04 11.91 -1.51
N LYS A 59 3.37 12.02 -2.80
CA LYS A 59 3.92 13.25 -3.38
C LYS A 59 2.92 14.41 -3.39
N LEU A 60 1.62 14.12 -3.54
CA LEU A 60 0.54 15.12 -3.49
C LEU A 60 0.11 15.49 -2.06
N TYR A 61 0.25 14.56 -1.12
CA TYR A 61 -0.17 14.70 0.27
C TYR A 61 1.00 14.42 1.23
N PRO A 62 1.97 15.33 1.33
CA PRO A 62 3.23 15.08 2.06
C PRO A 62 3.06 14.84 3.56
N ALA A 63 1.97 15.29 4.17
CA ALA A 63 1.69 15.00 5.58
C ALA A 63 1.50 13.49 5.84
N VAL A 64 1.05 12.71 4.85
CA VAL A 64 0.94 11.26 4.97
C VAL A 64 2.32 10.57 4.95
N ASN A 65 3.36 11.26 4.43
CA ASN A 65 4.76 10.82 4.45
C ASN A 65 5.59 11.55 5.51
N ALA A 66 4.97 11.91 6.62
CA ALA A 66 5.60 12.62 7.73
C ALA A 66 5.54 11.81 9.03
N GLU A 67 6.30 12.22 10.02
CA GLU A 67 6.29 11.61 11.35
C GLU A 67 6.45 12.70 12.42
N ILE A 68 6.08 12.40 13.67
CA ILE A 68 6.33 13.27 14.81
C ILE A 68 7.61 12.82 15.51
N GLU A 69 8.56 13.73 15.61
CA GLU A 69 9.76 13.55 16.41
C GLU A 69 9.81 14.65 17.49
N ASN A 70 9.68 14.25 18.75
CA ASN A 70 9.49 15.16 19.88
C ASN A 70 8.25 16.04 19.69
N ASN A 71 8.42 17.33 19.40
CA ASN A 71 7.36 18.30 19.16
C ASN A 71 7.30 18.80 17.71
N ASP A 72 8.13 18.23 16.83
CA ASP A 72 8.25 18.65 15.44
C ASP A 72 7.60 17.63 14.50
N ILE A 73 7.04 18.12 13.39
CA ILE A 73 6.59 17.29 12.29
C ILE A 73 7.70 17.24 11.26
N ILE A 74 8.22 16.02 11.01
CA ILE A 74 9.31 15.78 10.06
C ILE A 74 8.74 15.24 8.76
N TYR A 75 8.74 16.06 7.72
CA TYR A 75 8.37 15.66 6.37
C TYR A 75 9.51 14.92 5.69
N LYS A 76 9.23 13.72 5.16
CA LYS A 76 10.22 12.93 4.42
C LYS A 76 10.13 13.29 2.93
N ASN A 77 11.28 13.57 2.32
CA ASN A 77 11.39 13.83 0.88
C ASN A 77 11.89 12.61 0.09
N TYR A 78 11.74 11.41 0.67
CA TYR A 78 12.06 10.11 0.08
C TYR A 78 10.90 9.15 0.39
N TYR A 79 10.78 8.08 -0.39
CA TYR A 79 9.61 7.20 -0.37
C TYR A 79 10.06 5.76 -0.22
N ASN A 80 10.10 5.30 1.02
CA ASN A 80 10.42 3.93 1.38
C ASN A 80 9.12 3.22 1.79
N ILE A 81 8.69 2.28 0.96
CA ILE A 81 7.41 1.60 1.18
C ILE A 81 7.63 0.30 1.91
N SER A 82 7.12 0.22 3.12
CA SER A 82 7.06 -1.02 3.89
C SER A 82 5.87 -1.87 3.46
N PHE A 83 6.02 -3.18 3.47
CA PHE A 83 4.90 -4.09 3.19
C PHE A 83 4.86 -5.25 4.18
N ALA A 84 3.65 -5.62 4.60
CA ALA A 84 3.46 -6.67 5.59
C ALA A 84 3.59 -8.06 4.95
N VAL A 85 4.43 -8.92 5.55
CA VAL A 85 4.63 -10.32 5.15
C VAL A 85 4.33 -11.22 6.34
N GLY A 86 3.35 -12.12 6.19
CA GLY A 86 3.08 -13.17 7.17
C GLY A 86 4.06 -14.32 7.00
N THR A 87 4.68 -14.74 8.10
CA THR A 87 5.56 -15.90 8.16
C THR A 87 5.08 -16.86 9.24
N GLU A 88 5.61 -18.07 9.29
CA GLU A 88 5.31 -19.02 10.37
C GLU A 88 5.65 -18.48 11.78
N LYS A 89 6.62 -17.56 11.85
CA LYS A 89 7.06 -16.93 13.12
C LYS A 89 6.31 -15.64 13.47
N GLY A 90 5.36 -15.22 12.62
CA GLY A 90 4.58 -14.00 12.80
C GLY A 90 4.72 -13.03 11.64
N LEU A 91 4.26 -11.79 11.85
CA LEU A 91 4.27 -10.72 10.85
C LEU A 91 5.60 -9.97 10.89
N VAL A 92 6.20 -9.77 9.72
CA VAL A 92 7.34 -8.89 9.51
C VAL A 92 7.00 -7.83 8.45
N VAL A 93 7.71 -6.71 8.48
CA VAL A 93 7.38 -5.54 7.63
C VAL A 93 8.66 -5.04 6.96
N PRO A 94 9.17 -5.75 5.93
CA PRO A 94 10.33 -5.31 5.17
C PRO A 94 10.04 -4.04 4.36
N VAL A 95 11.11 -3.39 3.89
CA VAL A 95 11.08 -2.06 3.29
C VAL A 95 11.65 -2.05 1.88
N LEU A 96 10.86 -1.58 0.92
CA LEU A 96 11.32 -1.17 -0.41
C LEU A 96 11.91 0.24 -0.30
N LYS A 97 13.22 0.36 -0.35
CA LYS A 97 13.92 1.65 -0.26
C LYS A 97 13.94 2.35 -1.62
N ASN A 98 13.73 3.67 -1.62
CA ASN A 98 13.66 4.49 -2.83
C ASN A 98 12.68 3.93 -3.87
N ALA A 99 11.49 3.55 -3.40
CA ALA A 99 10.50 2.88 -4.23
C ALA A 99 9.95 3.77 -5.35
N ASP A 100 10.10 5.07 -5.25
CA ASP A 100 9.75 6.04 -6.30
C ASP A 100 10.66 5.96 -7.54
N GLU A 101 11.90 5.52 -7.37
CA GLU A 101 12.85 5.29 -8.47
C GLU A 101 12.69 3.91 -9.13
N MET A 102 11.94 2.97 -8.52
CA MET A 102 11.76 1.62 -9.01
C MET A 102 10.75 1.53 -10.15
N SER A 103 11.05 0.73 -11.16
CA SER A 103 10.06 0.28 -12.15
C SER A 103 9.08 -0.73 -11.53
N PHE A 104 7.99 -1.05 -12.25
CA PHE A 104 7.08 -2.13 -11.85
C PHE A 104 7.81 -3.47 -11.66
N ALA A 105 8.76 -3.76 -12.54
CA ALA A 105 9.56 -5.00 -12.49
C ALA A 105 10.49 -5.01 -11.28
N ASP A 106 11.13 -3.88 -10.95
CA ASP A 106 11.98 -3.76 -9.78
C ASP A 106 11.18 -3.95 -8.49
N ILE A 107 10.01 -3.33 -8.40
CA ILE A 107 9.11 -3.48 -7.23
C ILE A 107 8.74 -4.95 -7.03
N GLU A 108 8.23 -5.63 -8.08
CA GLU A 108 7.82 -7.03 -7.96
C GLU A 108 9.00 -7.97 -7.63
N SER A 109 10.16 -7.72 -8.22
CA SER A 109 11.38 -8.51 -7.95
C SER A 109 11.88 -8.31 -6.52
N ASN A 110 11.93 -7.06 -6.03
CA ASN A 110 12.36 -6.77 -4.68
C ASN A 110 11.37 -7.29 -3.63
N ILE A 111 10.06 -7.18 -3.88
CA ILE A 111 9.02 -7.79 -3.01
C ILE A 111 9.25 -9.29 -2.89
N LYS A 112 9.51 -9.97 -4.01
CA LYS A 112 9.81 -11.41 -4.01
C LYS A 112 11.05 -11.73 -3.19
N ILE A 113 12.16 -11.01 -3.42
CA ILE A 113 13.41 -11.22 -2.68
C ILE A 113 13.21 -11.01 -1.17
N LEU A 114 12.57 -9.93 -0.77
CA LEU A 114 12.31 -9.62 0.64
C LEU A 114 11.34 -10.61 1.28
N SER A 115 10.34 -11.10 0.54
CA SER A 115 9.41 -12.14 1.00
C SER A 115 10.10 -13.47 1.19
N ASP A 116 10.99 -13.87 0.27
CA ASP A 116 11.80 -15.09 0.38
C ASP A 116 12.74 -15.01 1.60
N LYS A 117 13.40 -13.86 1.83
CA LYS A 117 14.19 -13.59 3.03
C LYS A 117 13.35 -13.64 4.31
N ALA A 118 12.14 -13.10 4.28
CA ALA A 118 11.22 -13.14 5.42
C ALA A 118 10.88 -14.58 5.81
N ASN A 119 10.52 -15.41 4.84
CA ASN A 119 10.14 -16.80 5.04
C ASN A 119 11.33 -17.66 5.51
N SER A 120 12.54 -17.40 4.99
CA SER A 120 13.76 -18.09 5.45
C SER A 120 14.34 -17.56 6.76
N GLY A 121 13.79 -16.45 7.29
CA GLY A 121 14.29 -15.81 8.51
C GLY A 121 15.65 -15.11 8.33
N SER A 122 16.01 -14.73 7.11
CA SER A 122 17.29 -14.11 6.75
C SER A 122 17.21 -12.60 6.49
N LEU A 123 16.11 -11.94 6.89
CA LEU A 123 16.00 -10.48 6.85
C LEU A 123 17.07 -9.85 7.75
N SER A 124 17.78 -8.86 7.21
CA SER A 124 18.69 -8.02 7.97
C SER A 124 17.94 -6.91 8.71
N ILE A 125 18.60 -6.26 9.66
CA ILE A 125 18.05 -5.07 10.32
C ILE A 125 17.79 -3.96 9.29
N ASP A 126 18.67 -3.81 8.31
CA ASP A 126 18.54 -2.83 7.24
C ASP A 126 17.31 -3.07 6.34
N ASP A 127 16.95 -4.33 6.10
CA ASP A 127 15.72 -4.68 5.37
C ASP A 127 14.42 -4.25 6.10
N LEU A 128 14.49 -3.95 7.41
CA LEU A 128 13.35 -3.64 8.27
C LEU A 128 13.26 -2.18 8.73
N GLN A 129 14.22 -1.33 8.34
CA GLN A 129 14.32 0.04 8.83
C GLN A 129 14.16 1.08 7.71
N GLY A 130 13.74 2.28 8.11
CA GLY A 130 13.68 3.45 7.23
C GLY A 130 12.43 3.53 6.36
N GLY A 131 11.42 2.71 6.61
CA GLY A 131 10.12 2.83 5.92
C GLY A 131 9.39 4.11 6.28
N THR A 132 8.75 4.75 5.30
CA THR A 132 7.99 6.00 5.47
C THR A 132 6.48 5.82 5.41
N PHE A 133 6.01 4.77 4.77
CA PHE A 133 4.60 4.38 4.64
C PHE A 133 4.48 2.87 4.57
N THR A 134 3.38 2.30 5.04
CA THR A 134 3.17 0.84 5.05
C THR A 134 1.96 0.43 4.23
N ILE A 135 2.08 -0.65 3.47
CA ILE A 135 0.97 -1.34 2.81
C ILE A 135 0.80 -2.72 3.45
N SER A 136 -0.41 -3.00 3.92
CA SER A 136 -0.77 -4.29 4.51
C SER A 136 -1.83 -4.98 3.67
N ASN A 137 -1.63 -6.23 3.28
CA ASN A 137 -2.57 -7.00 2.46
C ASN A 137 -3.25 -8.10 3.28
N GLY A 138 -4.43 -7.79 3.83
CA GLY A 138 -5.30 -8.77 4.49
C GLY A 138 -6.11 -9.65 3.53
N GLY A 139 -6.17 -9.26 2.25
CA GLY A 139 -6.94 -9.97 1.23
C GLY A 139 -6.44 -11.38 0.93
N VAL A 140 -5.14 -11.62 1.10
CA VAL A 140 -4.54 -12.97 0.97
C VAL A 140 -5.09 -13.97 1.99
N TYR A 141 -5.65 -13.47 3.10
CA TYR A 141 -6.31 -14.26 4.14
C TYR A 141 -7.84 -14.20 4.05
N GLY A 142 -8.40 -13.54 3.02
CA GLY A 142 -9.83 -13.41 2.82
C GLY A 142 -10.49 -12.27 3.61
N SER A 143 -9.72 -11.33 4.17
CA SER A 143 -10.29 -10.19 4.90
C SER A 143 -11.10 -9.30 3.97
N MET A 144 -12.36 -9.04 4.33
CA MET A 144 -13.21 -8.10 3.63
C MET A 144 -12.83 -6.65 3.94
N LEU A 145 -12.59 -6.36 5.22
CA LEU A 145 -12.33 -5.01 5.73
C LEU A 145 -11.64 -5.10 7.09
N SER A 146 -10.67 -4.25 7.32
CA SER A 146 -9.96 -4.12 8.60
C SER A 146 -9.55 -2.67 8.84
N THR A 147 -9.24 -2.36 10.09
CA THR A 147 -8.65 -1.09 10.51
C THR A 147 -7.19 -1.35 10.89
N PRO A 148 -6.23 -1.20 9.95
CA PRO A 148 -4.84 -1.52 10.23
C PRO A 148 -4.26 -0.60 11.31
N ILE A 149 -3.35 -1.15 12.13
CA ILE A 149 -2.62 -0.38 13.14
C ILE A 149 -1.40 0.25 12.50
N LEU A 150 -1.11 1.49 12.84
CA LEU A 150 0.07 2.21 12.36
C LEU A 150 1.36 1.48 12.73
N ASN A 151 2.37 1.62 11.87
CA ASN A 151 3.74 1.14 12.10
C ASN A 151 4.62 2.33 12.50
N PRO A 152 4.75 2.64 13.81
CA PRO A 152 5.49 3.82 14.26
C PRO A 152 6.95 3.82 13.76
N PRO A 153 7.49 5.01 13.43
CA PRO A 153 6.95 6.36 13.59
C PRO A 153 6.07 6.86 12.44
N GLN A 154 5.72 6.02 11.47
CA GLN A 154 4.92 6.36 10.30
C GLN A 154 3.53 6.87 10.69
N SER A 155 3.00 7.82 9.92
CA SER A 155 1.69 8.44 10.16
C SER A 155 0.55 7.84 9.34
N GLY A 156 0.85 6.94 8.42
CA GLY A 156 -0.16 6.30 7.56
C GLY A 156 0.12 4.84 7.26
N VAL A 157 -0.95 4.06 7.11
CA VAL A 157 -0.92 2.66 6.65
C VAL A 157 -2.11 2.38 5.75
N LEU A 158 -1.84 1.84 4.58
CA LEU A 158 -2.86 1.39 3.63
C LEU A 158 -3.17 -0.09 3.86
N GLY A 159 -4.44 -0.41 4.08
CA GLY A 159 -4.96 -1.77 4.13
C GLY A 159 -5.58 -2.17 2.79
N MET A 160 -5.09 -3.24 2.20
CA MET A 160 -5.69 -3.94 1.08
C MET A 160 -6.51 -5.13 1.60
N HIS A 161 -7.56 -5.49 0.86
CA HIS A 161 -8.47 -6.57 1.24
C HIS A 161 -8.74 -7.49 0.06
N ASN A 162 -9.62 -8.50 0.24
CA ASN A 162 -9.96 -9.40 -0.83
C ASN A 162 -10.71 -8.69 -1.97
N ILE A 163 -10.56 -9.22 -3.18
CA ILE A 163 -11.33 -8.79 -4.35
C ILE A 163 -12.55 -9.69 -4.43
N VAL A 164 -13.74 -9.09 -4.46
CA VAL A 164 -15.02 -9.81 -4.50
C VAL A 164 -15.89 -9.22 -5.60
N ASP A 165 -16.52 -10.07 -6.38
CA ASP A 165 -17.52 -9.63 -7.36
C ASP A 165 -18.73 -9.08 -6.60
N ARG A 166 -19.06 -7.79 -6.87
CA ARG A 166 -20.17 -7.07 -6.24
C ARG A 166 -21.07 -6.40 -7.29
N PRO A 167 -22.37 -6.34 -7.06
CA PRO A 167 -23.26 -5.49 -7.85
C PRO A 167 -23.00 -4.03 -7.47
N ILE A 168 -22.59 -3.23 -8.46
CA ILE A 168 -22.41 -1.79 -8.29
C ILE A 168 -23.21 -1.02 -9.31
N ALA A 169 -23.60 0.21 -8.99
CA ALA A 169 -24.31 1.10 -9.90
C ALA A 169 -23.29 1.83 -10.79
N VAL A 170 -23.37 1.61 -12.10
CA VAL A 170 -22.53 2.29 -13.10
C VAL A 170 -23.46 2.94 -14.12
N ASN A 171 -23.44 4.27 -14.23
CA ASN A 171 -24.27 5.02 -15.18
C ASN A 171 -25.76 4.64 -15.12
N GLY A 172 -26.30 4.43 -13.91
CA GLY A 172 -27.71 4.08 -13.70
C GLY A 172 -28.06 2.62 -13.93
N SER A 173 -27.09 1.76 -14.24
CA SER A 173 -27.26 0.31 -14.43
C SER A 173 -26.50 -0.48 -13.37
N ILE A 174 -27.03 -1.65 -13.00
CA ILE A 174 -26.33 -2.58 -12.12
C ILE A 174 -25.34 -3.38 -12.94
N GLN A 175 -24.08 -3.37 -12.53
CA GLN A 175 -23.01 -4.16 -13.12
C GLN A 175 -22.29 -4.98 -12.04
N ILE A 176 -21.87 -6.19 -12.39
CA ILE A 176 -21.00 -6.99 -11.51
C ILE A 176 -19.56 -6.57 -11.77
N LYS A 177 -18.88 -6.15 -10.71
CA LYS A 177 -17.49 -5.68 -10.76
C LYS A 177 -16.64 -6.32 -9.67
N PRO A 178 -15.37 -6.63 -9.95
CA PRO A 178 -14.42 -7.07 -8.93
C PRO A 178 -14.01 -5.85 -8.08
N VAL A 179 -14.50 -5.80 -6.85
CA VAL A 179 -14.30 -4.66 -5.94
C VAL A 179 -13.40 -5.05 -4.78
N MET A 180 -12.45 -4.17 -4.44
CA MET A 180 -11.64 -4.24 -3.23
C MET A 180 -11.98 -3.08 -2.32
N TYR A 181 -12.16 -3.34 -1.02
CA TYR A 181 -12.18 -2.28 -0.03
C TYR A 181 -10.74 -1.88 0.34
N LEU A 182 -10.52 -0.57 0.42
CA LEU A 182 -9.29 0.03 0.93
C LEU A 182 -9.55 0.68 2.27
N ALA A 183 -8.59 0.59 3.16
CA ALA A 183 -8.57 1.28 4.45
C ALA A 183 -7.28 2.11 4.54
N LEU A 184 -7.40 3.36 4.96
CA LEU A 184 -6.28 4.19 5.38
C LEU A 184 -6.43 4.47 6.86
N SER A 185 -5.57 3.88 7.69
CA SER A 185 -5.42 4.34 9.07
C SER A 185 -4.32 5.39 9.13
N TYR A 186 -4.55 6.45 9.90
CA TYR A 186 -3.67 7.60 9.95
C TYR A 186 -3.66 8.27 11.33
N ASP A 187 -2.59 9.01 11.61
CA ASP A 187 -2.45 9.79 12.83
C ASP A 187 -3.07 11.19 12.63
N HIS A 188 -4.22 11.42 13.24
CA HIS A 188 -4.96 12.68 13.10
C HIS A 188 -4.26 13.88 13.77
N ARG A 189 -3.18 13.66 14.49
CA ARG A 189 -2.34 14.76 14.99
C ARG A 189 -1.54 15.43 13.85
N ILE A 190 -1.31 14.70 12.74
CA ILE A 190 -0.55 15.17 11.56
C ILE A 190 -1.47 15.37 10.37
N ILE A 191 -2.38 14.42 10.13
CA ILE A 191 -3.20 14.33 8.91
C ILE A 191 -4.65 14.65 9.28
N ASP A 192 -5.24 15.65 8.64
CA ASP A 192 -6.66 15.94 8.81
C ASP A 192 -7.55 15.02 7.99
N GLY A 193 -8.87 15.01 8.31
CA GLY A 193 -9.82 14.12 7.65
C GLY A 193 -9.98 14.39 6.15
N LYS A 194 -9.90 15.65 5.71
CA LYS A 194 -9.98 16.01 4.29
C LYS A 194 -8.78 15.47 3.53
N GLU A 195 -7.59 15.62 4.09
CA GLU A 195 -6.35 15.17 3.48
C GLU A 195 -6.30 13.63 3.40
N ALA A 196 -6.68 12.93 4.49
CA ALA A 196 -6.76 11.47 4.52
C ALA A 196 -7.72 10.91 3.46
N VAL A 197 -8.94 11.48 3.37
CA VAL A 197 -9.94 11.06 2.38
C VAL A 197 -9.47 11.36 0.96
N SER A 198 -8.85 12.52 0.74
CA SER A 198 -8.34 12.91 -0.59
C SER A 198 -7.17 12.02 -1.03
N PHE A 199 -6.26 11.68 -0.11
CA PHE A 199 -5.17 10.74 -0.34
C PHE A 199 -5.69 9.35 -0.76
N LEU A 200 -6.65 8.80 -0.02
CA LEU A 200 -7.21 7.49 -0.33
C LEU A 200 -7.98 7.50 -1.66
N ARG A 201 -8.68 8.60 -1.96
CA ARG A 201 -9.36 8.78 -3.25
C ARG A 201 -8.36 8.84 -4.41
N GLU A 202 -7.24 9.53 -4.25
CA GLU A 202 -6.18 9.59 -5.27
C GLU A 202 -5.62 8.19 -5.56
N ILE A 203 -5.40 7.36 -4.53
CA ILE A 203 -5.01 5.95 -4.72
C ILE A 203 -6.07 5.19 -5.54
N LYS A 204 -7.36 5.33 -5.16
CA LYS A 204 -8.49 4.73 -5.90
C LYS A 204 -8.47 5.15 -7.37
N ASP A 205 -8.40 6.45 -7.64
CA ASP A 205 -8.47 7.00 -8.99
C ASP A 205 -7.31 6.50 -9.87
N ASN A 206 -6.10 6.36 -9.31
CA ASN A 206 -4.95 5.79 -10.01
C ASN A 206 -5.07 4.28 -10.24
N LEU A 207 -5.74 3.54 -9.37
CA LEU A 207 -5.98 2.11 -9.56
C LEU A 207 -7.12 1.85 -10.56
N GLU A 208 -8.13 2.70 -10.59
CA GLU A 208 -9.22 2.63 -11.57
C GLU A 208 -8.80 3.12 -12.96
N GLU A 209 -7.67 3.85 -13.07
CA GLU A 209 -7.05 4.29 -14.31
C GLU A 209 -5.54 3.98 -14.31
N PRO A 210 -5.16 2.69 -14.31
CA PRO A 210 -3.78 2.26 -14.08
C PRO A 210 -2.79 2.74 -15.13
N GLU A 211 -3.24 3.10 -16.34
CA GLU A 211 -2.44 3.72 -17.38
C GLU A 211 -1.77 5.02 -16.93
N LYS A 212 -2.38 5.75 -16.01
CA LYS A 212 -1.80 6.98 -15.41
C LYS A 212 -0.52 6.72 -14.62
N LEU A 213 -0.33 5.49 -14.12
CA LEU A 213 0.86 5.11 -13.35
C LEU A 213 2.09 4.89 -14.24
N PHE A 214 1.92 4.82 -15.55
CA PHE A 214 3.01 4.62 -16.54
C PHE A 214 3.42 5.93 -17.24
N LEU A 215 2.66 7.01 -17.07
CA LEU A 215 2.91 8.28 -17.77
C LEU A 215 3.87 9.21 -17.01
N ASP A 216 4.15 8.92 -15.74
CA ASP A 216 4.96 9.76 -14.85
C ASP A 216 6.42 9.24 -14.70
N ASN A 217 6.94 8.51 -15.70
CA ASN A 217 8.34 8.00 -15.73
C ASN A 217 9.19 8.82 -16.70
#